data_457533e74e954cd43bdbceee1efbf014
#
_entry.id   457533e74e954cd43bdbceee1efbf014
#
_cell.length_a   1.000
_cell.length_b   1.000
_cell.length_c   1.000
_cell.angle_alpha   90.00
_cell.angle_beta   90.00
_cell.angle_gamma   90.00
#
_symmetry.space_group_name_H-M   'P 1'
#
loop_
_entity.id
_entity.type
_entity.pdbx_description
1 polymer ?
#
loop_
_entity_poly.entity_id
_entity_poly.type
_entity_poly.pdbx_seq_one_letter_code
_entity_poly.pdbx_strand_id
1 'polypeptide(L)'
;HHHHEDERSAEAGHRRHRWKGPPYNDRQRSSPWVWMAVILCMLLAIGVLVLGATMLAVYLIYKPQMPYMEVTNAQLLQLDYSPADGVTRDIKFKFDLLAKNTNSKVDTSFSSFNIDVNFNGTTLLQLSTETFTVARESSVTLPYSGESRGTRLDPAGMQAMEEAVRSELVPITLSGKARTRWKKGVFLKVGFWTRLNCPLDFYYRTGNVAPIDHDTCRSRSP
;
A
#
# COMPACT_ATOMS: atom_id res chain seq x y z
N HIS A 1 -35.05 113.99 -21.44
CA HIS A 1 -34.71 113.10 -22.53
C HIS A 1 -34.01 111.82 -21.97
N HIS A 2 -34.72 110.79 -21.97
CA HIS A 2 -34.35 109.49 -22.49
C HIS A 2 -32.98 108.97 -22.04
N HIS A 3 -32.79 107.86 -21.50
CA HIS A 3 -33.23 106.49 -21.91
C HIS A 3 -33.11 105.53 -20.78
N HIS A 4 -34.08 104.73 -20.73
CA HIS A 4 -34.07 103.41 -20.19
C HIS A 4 -32.89 102.58 -20.66
N GLU A 5 -32.29 101.90 -19.80
CA GLU A 5 -31.77 100.57 -20.16
C GLU A 5 -31.88 99.62 -18.98
N ASP A 6 -32.68 98.65 -19.29
CA ASP A 6 -32.89 97.42 -18.54
C ASP A 6 -31.60 96.71 -18.34
N GLU A 7 -31.11 96.56 -17.15
CA GLU A 7 -30.20 95.52 -16.83
C GLU A 7 -30.95 94.38 -16.21
N ARG A 8 -31.29 93.46 -17.08
CA ARG A 8 -31.66 92.12 -16.65
C ARG A 8 -30.46 91.41 -16.02
N SER A 9 -30.47 91.36 -14.74
CA SER A 9 -29.61 90.45 -14.00
C SER A 9 -29.97 89.08 -14.36
N ALA A 10 -29.15 88.45 -15.19
CA ALA A 10 -29.22 87.06 -15.44
C ALA A 10 -28.82 86.30 -14.15
N GLU A 11 -29.76 85.89 -13.38
CA GLU A 11 -29.54 84.89 -12.35
C GLU A 11 -29.10 83.61 -13.04
N ALA A 12 -27.80 83.40 -13.11
CA ALA A 12 -27.23 82.12 -13.41
C ALA A 12 -27.56 81.17 -12.26
N GLY A 13 -28.65 80.51 -12.40
CA GLY A 13 -29.01 79.41 -11.50
C GLY A 13 -27.89 78.40 -11.48
N HIS A 14 -27.08 78.53 -10.47
CA HIS A 14 -26.18 77.43 -10.14
C HIS A 14 -27.05 76.23 -9.77
N ARG A 15 -27.44 75.44 -10.76
CA ARG A 15 -27.90 74.09 -10.55
C ARG A 15 -26.70 73.31 -9.98
N ARG A 16 -26.59 73.31 -8.70
CA ARG A 16 -25.80 72.31 -8.00
C ARG A 16 -26.39 70.96 -8.41
N HIS A 17 -25.73 70.35 -9.36
CA HIS A 17 -25.92 68.92 -9.58
C HIS A 17 -25.58 68.25 -8.27
N ARG A 18 -26.62 68.04 -7.49
CA ARG A 18 -26.56 67.17 -6.32
C ARG A 18 -26.25 65.79 -6.90
N TRP A 19 -25.01 65.43 -6.84
CA TRP A 19 -24.60 64.06 -7.04
C TRP A 19 -25.39 63.21 -6.07
N LYS A 20 -26.47 62.64 -6.56
CA LYS A 20 -27.07 61.48 -5.89
C LYS A 20 -26.06 60.38 -6.08
N GLY A 21 -25.25 60.18 -5.09
CA GLY A 21 -24.42 59.00 -5.04
C GLY A 21 -25.26 57.74 -5.31
N PRO A 22 -24.68 56.70 -5.89
CA PRO A 22 -25.44 55.49 -6.16
C PRO A 22 -26.20 55.13 -4.88
N PRO A 23 -27.48 54.73 -4.99
CA PRO A 23 -28.23 54.34 -3.82
C PRO A 23 -27.45 53.22 -3.14
N TYR A 24 -26.91 53.54 -1.99
CA TYR A 24 -26.25 52.55 -1.13
C TYR A 24 -27.37 51.68 -0.61
N ASN A 25 -27.66 50.60 -1.33
CA ASN A 25 -28.57 49.59 -0.88
C ASN A 25 -27.85 48.76 0.19
N ASP A 26 -27.83 49.27 1.40
CA ASP A 26 -27.31 48.61 2.59
C ASP A 26 -28.09 47.35 2.97
N ARG A 27 -29.09 47.01 2.19
CA ARG A 27 -29.89 45.82 2.45
C ARG A 27 -30.11 45.07 1.16
N GLN A 28 -29.04 44.44 0.68
CA GLN A 28 -29.27 43.19 0.00
C GLN A 28 -29.84 42.22 1.06
N ARG A 29 -31.15 42.17 1.16
CA ARG A 29 -31.79 41.05 1.80
C ARG A 29 -31.40 39.83 0.97
N SER A 30 -30.34 39.15 1.38
CA SER A 30 -30.05 37.84 0.85
C SER A 30 -31.32 37.01 1.00
N SER A 31 -31.82 36.54 -0.12
CA SER A 31 -32.98 35.64 -0.18
C SER A 31 -32.78 34.53 0.87
N PRO A 32 -33.80 34.15 1.63
CA PRO A 32 -33.67 33.02 2.57
C PRO A 32 -33.16 31.76 1.89
N TRP A 33 -33.35 31.61 0.59
CA TRP A 33 -32.78 30.53 -0.20
C TRP A 33 -31.27 30.57 -0.30
N VAL A 34 -30.65 31.74 -0.37
CA VAL A 34 -29.19 31.90 -0.37
C VAL A 34 -28.63 31.49 0.97
N TRP A 35 -29.26 31.88 2.06
CA TRP A 35 -28.87 31.47 3.40
C TRP A 35 -29.01 29.97 3.60
N MET A 36 -30.10 29.37 3.12
CA MET A 36 -30.27 27.93 3.16
C MET A 36 -29.19 27.18 2.36
N ALA A 37 -28.86 27.69 1.17
CA ALA A 37 -27.82 27.12 0.34
C ALA A 37 -26.43 27.20 1.03
N VAL A 38 -26.12 28.32 1.65
CA VAL A 38 -24.84 28.50 2.39
C VAL A 38 -24.78 27.56 3.59
N ILE A 39 -25.85 27.46 4.36
CA ILE A 39 -25.91 26.54 5.50
C ILE A 39 -25.76 25.10 5.06
N LEU A 40 -26.44 24.71 3.97
CA LEU A 40 -26.33 23.37 3.41
C LEU A 40 -24.91 23.07 2.95
N CYS A 41 -24.26 24.00 2.24
CA CYS A 41 -22.86 23.87 1.81
C CYS A 41 -21.91 23.73 3.00
N MET A 42 -22.14 24.53 4.07
CA MET A 42 -21.35 24.45 5.30
C MET A 42 -21.51 23.09 5.97
N LEU A 43 -22.74 22.59 6.07
CA LEU A 43 -23.00 21.28 6.66
C LEU A 43 -22.39 20.15 5.85
N LEU A 44 -22.44 20.23 4.51
CA LEU A 44 -21.78 19.25 3.63
C LEU A 44 -20.25 19.31 3.79
N ALA A 45 -19.67 20.49 3.85
CA ALA A 45 -18.23 20.65 4.04
C ALA A 45 -17.78 20.07 5.38
N ILE A 46 -18.52 20.36 6.45
CA ILE A 46 -18.26 19.79 7.79
C ILE A 46 -18.41 18.26 7.74
N GLY A 47 -19.45 17.75 7.09
CA GLY A 47 -19.68 16.31 6.95
C GLY A 47 -18.51 15.62 6.23
N VAL A 48 -18.01 16.20 5.15
CA VAL A 48 -16.86 15.67 4.40
C VAL A 48 -15.59 15.72 5.25
N LEU A 49 -15.35 16.80 5.99
CA LEU A 49 -14.20 16.91 6.89
C LEU A 49 -14.24 15.89 8.02
N VAL A 50 -15.40 15.70 8.64
CA VAL A 50 -15.58 14.70 9.69
C VAL A 50 -15.38 13.30 9.15
N LEU A 51 -15.93 13.00 7.97
CA LEU A 51 -15.76 11.70 7.33
C LEU A 51 -14.29 11.45 6.99
N GLY A 52 -13.61 12.44 6.41
CA GLY A 52 -12.19 12.36 6.08
C GLY A 52 -11.32 12.16 7.33
N ALA A 53 -11.57 12.92 8.39
CA ALA A 53 -10.86 12.79 9.67
C ALA A 53 -11.10 11.43 10.31
N THR A 54 -12.32 10.91 10.25
CA THR A 54 -12.66 9.58 10.77
C THR A 54 -11.94 8.49 9.98
N MET A 55 -11.95 8.56 8.66
CA MET A 55 -11.23 7.62 7.80
C MET A 55 -9.72 7.63 8.08
N LEU A 56 -9.13 8.82 8.20
CA LEU A 56 -7.72 8.97 8.54
C LEU A 56 -7.41 8.40 9.92
N ALA A 57 -8.23 8.69 10.93
CA ALA A 57 -8.05 8.16 12.28
C ALA A 57 -8.13 6.63 12.30
N VAL A 58 -9.09 6.03 11.61
CA VAL A 58 -9.21 4.59 11.45
C VAL A 58 -7.97 4.01 10.77
N TYR A 59 -7.53 4.62 9.69
CA TYR A 59 -6.31 4.20 8.97
C TYR A 59 -5.08 4.23 9.87
N LEU A 60 -4.86 5.30 10.62
CA LEU A 60 -3.69 5.45 11.50
C LEU A 60 -3.73 4.47 12.68
N ILE A 61 -4.92 4.16 13.21
CA ILE A 61 -5.07 3.22 14.32
C ILE A 61 -4.84 1.78 13.86
N TYR A 62 -5.35 1.40 12.68
CA TYR A 62 -5.27 0.01 12.20
C TYR A 62 -3.99 -0.30 11.41
N LYS A 63 -3.31 0.69 10.85
CA LYS A 63 -2.08 0.48 10.09
C LYS A 63 -0.97 -0.23 10.87
N PRO A 64 -0.68 0.11 12.16
CA PRO A 64 0.32 -0.61 12.94
C PRO A 64 -0.08 -2.05 13.29
N GLN A 65 -1.36 -2.41 13.10
CA GLN A 65 -1.93 -3.72 13.44
C GLN A 65 -2.21 -4.56 12.20
N MET A 66 -1.59 -4.23 11.06
CA MET A 66 -1.72 -5.06 9.88
C MET A 66 -1.08 -6.42 10.07
N PRO A 67 -1.77 -7.50 9.69
CA PRO A 67 -1.20 -8.82 9.74
C PRO A 67 -0.04 -8.94 8.76
N TYR A 68 0.96 -9.72 9.13
CA TYR A 68 2.13 -9.90 8.30
C TYR A 68 2.60 -11.36 8.31
N MET A 69 3.40 -11.69 7.31
CA MET A 69 4.09 -12.95 7.20
C MET A 69 5.60 -12.71 7.26
N GLU A 70 6.31 -13.61 7.89
CA GLU A 70 7.75 -13.51 8.07
C GLU A 70 8.39 -14.88 7.90
N VAL A 71 9.48 -14.93 7.16
CA VAL A 71 10.31 -16.15 7.06
C VAL A 71 11.21 -16.22 8.28
N THR A 72 11.01 -17.22 9.11
CA THR A 72 11.75 -17.39 10.37
C THR A 72 12.89 -18.38 10.28
N ASN A 73 12.78 -19.37 9.39
CA ASN A 73 13.79 -20.39 9.18
C ASN A 73 13.72 -20.89 7.75
N ALA A 74 14.85 -21.25 7.19
CA ALA A 74 14.93 -21.82 5.86
C ALA A 74 16.15 -22.76 5.76
N GLN A 75 16.03 -23.76 4.91
CA GLN A 75 17.13 -24.69 4.65
C GLN A 75 17.08 -25.16 3.20
N LEU A 76 18.23 -25.12 2.54
CA LEU A 76 18.43 -25.72 1.23
C LEU A 76 18.91 -27.17 1.43
N LEU A 77 18.00 -28.12 1.28
CA LEU A 77 18.28 -29.53 1.57
C LEU A 77 19.15 -30.19 0.51
N GLN A 78 18.94 -29.80 -0.74
CA GLN A 78 19.68 -30.33 -1.88
C GLN A 78 19.71 -29.32 -3.01
N LEU A 79 20.89 -29.18 -3.62
CA LEU A 79 21.06 -28.38 -4.83
C LEU A 79 22.09 -29.10 -5.71
N ASP A 80 21.62 -29.76 -6.75
CA ASP A 80 22.45 -30.41 -7.75
C ASP A 80 22.49 -29.57 -9.01
N TYR A 81 23.63 -29.00 -9.30
CA TYR A 81 23.86 -28.19 -10.50
C TYR A 81 24.83 -28.90 -11.45
N SER A 82 24.46 -28.99 -12.71
CA SER A 82 25.30 -29.53 -13.76
C SER A 82 25.92 -28.39 -14.58
N PRO A 83 27.23 -28.12 -14.47
CA PRO A 83 27.88 -27.05 -15.24
C PRO A 83 27.87 -27.30 -16.73
N ALA A 84 27.76 -28.56 -17.16
CA ALA A 84 27.85 -28.92 -18.58
C ALA A 84 26.64 -28.43 -19.39
N ASP A 85 25.43 -28.51 -18.82
CA ASP A 85 24.18 -28.15 -19.51
C ASP A 85 23.42 -27.01 -18.84
N GLY A 86 23.91 -26.50 -17.70
CA GLY A 86 23.29 -25.39 -16.98
C GLY A 86 21.95 -25.75 -16.32
N VAL A 87 21.73 -27.02 -16.04
CA VAL A 87 20.48 -27.52 -15.46
C VAL A 87 20.65 -27.78 -13.97
N THR A 88 19.73 -27.25 -13.17
CA THR A 88 19.60 -27.66 -11.76
C THR A 88 18.75 -28.92 -11.73
N ARG A 89 19.38 -30.07 -11.46
CA ARG A 89 18.71 -31.38 -11.58
C ARG A 89 17.77 -31.67 -10.44
N ASP A 90 18.23 -31.41 -9.22
CA ASP A 90 17.43 -31.60 -8.01
C ASP A 90 17.61 -30.43 -7.07
N ILE A 91 16.50 -29.80 -6.73
CA ILE A 91 16.45 -28.78 -5.69
C ILE A 91 15.43 -29.22 -4.65
N LYS A 92 15.86 -29.32 -3.41
CA LYS A 92 15.01 -29.56 -2.26
C LYS A 92 15.15 -28.40 -1.30
N PHE A 93 14.04 -27.78 -0.95
CA PHE A 93 13.98 -26.59 -0.16
C PHE A 93 12.90 -26.67 0.90
N LYS A 94 13.18 -26.20 2.10
CA LYS A 94 12.17 -26.05 3.14
C LYS A 94 12.33 -24.72 3.85
N PHE A 95 11.24 -24.16 4.30
CA PHE A 95 11.24 -22.96 5.14
C PHE A 95 10.01 -22.92 6.04
N ASP A 96 10.12 -22.15 7.10
CA ASP A 96 9.02 -21.88 8.01
C ASP A 96 8.52 -20.44 7.81
N LEU A 97 7.23 -20.32 7.64
CA LEU A 97 6.56 -19.04 7.49
C LEU A 97 5.72 -18.77 8.73
N LEU A 98 6.04 -17.68 9.42
CA LEU A 98 5.24 -17.20 10.54
C LEU A 98 4.22 -16.20 10.02
N ALA A 99 2.94 -16.52 10.12
CA ALA A 99 1.85 -15.60 9.85
C ALA A 99 1.33 -15.07 11.19
N LYS A 100 1.42 -13.76 11.38
CA LYS A 100 1.06 -13.11 12.64
C LYS A 100 -0.05 -12.10 12.44
N ASN A 101 -1.07 -12.21 13.26
CA ASN A 101 -2.16 -11.26 13.34
C ASN A 101 -2.12 -10.56 14.70
N THR A 102 -1.62 -9.34 14.72
CA THR A 102 -1.53 -8.52 15.94
C THR A 102 -2.81 -7.76 16.24
N ASN A 103 -3.78 -7.79 15.34
CA ASN A 103 -5.05 -7.11 15.55
C ASN A 103 -5.88 -7.83 16.61
N SER A 104 -6.36 -7.07 17.59
CA SER A 104 -7.16 -7.61 18.70
C SER A 104 -8.65 -7.73 18.39
N LYS A 105 -9.08 -7.24 17.23
CA LYS A 105 -10.51 -7.08 16.92
C LYS A 105 -10.98 -7.95 15.75
N VAL A 106 -10.09 -8.34 14.84
CA VAL A 106 -10.45 -9.03 13.61
C VAL A 106 -9.57 -10.23 13.37
N ASP A 107 -10.17 -11.29 12.84
CA ASP A 107 -9.46 -12.42 12.30
C ASP A 107 -8.98 -12.10 10.89
N THR A 108 -7.89 -12.71 10.46
CA THR A 108 -7.31 -12.50 9.14
C THR A 108 -7.22 -13.80 8.39
N SER A 109 -7.66 -13.81 7.13
CA SER A 109 -7.44 -14.92 6.23
C SER A 109 -6.46 -14.57 5.13
N PHE A 110 -5.59 -15.52 4.79
CA PHE A 110 -4.67 -15.43 3.68
C PHE A 110 -5.07 -16.47 2.64
N SER A 111 -5.33 -15.99 1.42
CA SER A 111 -5.76 -16.84 0.32
C SER A 111 -4.94 -16.59 -0.93
N SER A 112 -5.00 -17.52 -1.88
CA SER A 112 -4.28 -17.45 -3.15
C SER A 112 -2.79 -17.17 -2.96
N PHE A 113 -2.19 -17.82 -1.96
CA PHE A 113 -0.80 -17.58 -1.60
C PHE A 113 0.12 -18.46 -2.45
N ASN A 114 0.94 -17.79 -3.26
CA ASN A 114 1.96 -18.41 -4.09
C ASN A 114 3.32 -17.87 -3.68
N ILE A 115 4.28 -18.77 -3.50
CA ILE A 115 5.67 -18.42 -3.18
C ILE A 115 6.56 -18.96 -4.30
N ASP A 116 7.36 -18.08 -4.88
CA ASP A 116 8.38 -18.43 -5.85
C ASP A 116 9.75 -18.45 -5.20
N VAL A 117 10.49 -19.51 -5.43
CA VAL A 117 11.89 -19.64 -5.04
C VAL A 117 12.72 -19.25 -6.25
N ASN A 118 13.36 -18.09 -6.21
CA ASN A 118 14.06 -17.50 -7.33
C ASN A 118 15.58 -17.50 -7.12
N PHE A 119 16.29 -17.82 -8.18
CA PHE A 119 17.74 -17.66 -8.27
C PHE A 119 18.07 -16.82 -9.49
N ASN A 120 18.72 -15.68 -9.29
CA ASN A 120 19.12 -14.75 -10.34
C ASN A 120 18.01 -14.45 -11.37
N GLY A 121 16.79 -14.21 -10.89
CA GLY A 121 15.62 -13.92 -11.72
C GLY A 121 14.92 -15.14 -12.32
N THR A 122 15.45 -16.34 -12.15
CA THR A 122 14.83 -17.58 -12.62
C THR A 122 14.09 -18.27 -11.48
N THR A 123 12.83 -18.60 -11.71
CA THR A 123 12.03 -19.35 -10.72
C THR A 123 12.45 -20.81 -10.74
N LEU A 124 13.03 -21.28 -9.66
CA LEU A 124 13.47 -22.67 -9.51
C LEU A 124 12.32 -23.57 -9.02
N LEU A 125 11.47 -23.02 -8.18
CA LEU A 125 10.40 -23.76 -7.54
C LEU A 125 9.25 -22.81 -7.24
N GLN A 126 8.04 -23.29 -7.42
CA GLN A 126 6.82 -22.55 -7.08
C GLN A 126 5.97 -23.36 -6.11
N LEU A 127 5.63 -22.74 -4.99
CA LEU A 127 4.81 -23.33 -3.95
C LEU A 127 3.48 -22.60 -3.87
N SER A 128 2.41 -23.34 -3.76
CA SER A 128 1.05 -22.81 -3.56
C SER A 128 0.50 -23.32 -2.24
N THR A 129 -0.23 -22.48 -1.57
CA THR A 129 -0.81 -22.77 -0.26
C THR A 129 -2.32 -22.64 -0.30
N GLU A 130 -2.99 -23.51 0.42
CA GLU A 130 -4.43 -23.37 0.67
C GLU A 130 -4.71 -22.17 1.58
N THR A 131 -5.93 -21.68 1.51
CA THR A 131 -6.40 -20.60 2.37
C THR A 131 -6.31 -21.00 3.84
N PHE A 132 -5.73 -20.13 4.64
CA PHE A 132 -5.67 -20.33 6.08
C PHE A 132 -6.09 -19.05 6.82
N THR A 133 -6.56 -19.21 8.04
CA THR A 133 -7.02 -18.13 8.89
C THR A 133 -6.15 -18.03 10.14
N VAL A 134 -5.75 -16.80 10.48
CA VAL A 134 -5.05 -16.49 11.72
C VAL A 134 -6.01 -15.71 12.61
N ALA A 135 -6.31 -16.27 13.76
CA ALA A 135 -7.18 -15.61 14.73
C ALA A 135 -6.56 -14.33 15.26
N ARG A 136 -7.40 -13.44 15.78
CA ARG A 136 -6.94 -12.20 16.41
C ARG A 136 -5.92 -12.49 17.52
N GLU A 137 -4.91 -11.63 17.64
CA GLU A 137 -3.83 -11.74 18.62
C GLU A 137 -3.12 -13.10 18.62
N SER A 138 -3.08 -13.76 17.46
CA SER A 138 -2.50 -15.08 17.31
C SER A 138 -1.45 -15.11 16.21
N SER A 139 -0.65 -16.15 16.24
CA SER A 139 0.31 -16.45 15.19
C SER A 139 0.25 -17.95 14.83
N VAL A 140 0.54 -18.24 13.57
CA VAL A 140 0.61 -19.60 13.05
C VAL A 140 1.93 -19.77 12.33
N THR A 141 2.66 -20.83 12.63
CA THR A 141 3.86 -21.20 11.88
C THR A 141 3.52 -22.29 10.89
N LEU A 142 3.79 -22.03 9.62
CA LEU A 142 3.49 -22.92 8.53
C LEU A 142 4.79 -23.46 7.93
N PRO A 143 5.05 -24.77 8.03
CA PRO A 143 6.19 -25.36 7.37
C PRO A 143 5.88 -25.63 5.90
N TYR A 144 6.78 -25.18 5.03
CA TYR A 144 6.72 -25.45 3.59
C TYR A 144 7.94 -26.21 3.15
N SER A 145 7.74 -27.19 2.29
CA SER A 145 8.82 -27.90 1.63
C SER A 145 8.43 -28.18 0.19
N GLY A 146 9.41 -28.21 -0.66
CA GLY A 146 9.20 -28.52 -2.07
C GLY A 146 10.46 -29.02 -2.71
N GLU A 147 10.30 -29.67 -3.85
CA GLU A 147 11.38 -30.10 -4.69
C GLU A 147 11.09 -29.78 -6.16
N SER A 148 12.12 -29.54 -6.92
CA SER A 148 12.03 -29.31 -8.37
C SER A 148 13.15 -30.01 -9.08
N ARG A 149 12.89 -30.37 -10.32
CA ARG A 149 13.85 -31.05 -11.19
C ARG A 149 13.88 -30.40 -12.55
N GLY A 150 15.09 -30.35 -13.12
CA GLY A 150 15.27 -29.98 -14.53
C GLY A 150 15.08 -28.51 -14.89
N THR A 151 15.31 -27.59 -13.97
CA THR A 151 15.26 -26.17 -14.26
C THR A 151 16.55 -25.73 -14.97
N ARG A 152 16.42 -25.18 -16.17
CA ARG A 152 17.54 -24.63 -16.91
C ARG A 152 17.76 -23.17 -16.57
N LEU A 153 19.01 -22.81 -16.29
CA LEU A 153 19.43 -21.43 -16.10
C LEU A 153 19.83 -20.78 -17.42
N ASP A 154 19.59 -19.47 -17.53
CA ASP A 154 20.13 -18.68 -18.62
C ASP A 154 21.66 -18.50 -18.48
N PRO A 155 22.38 -17.97 -19.48
CA PRO A 155 23.83 -17.79 -19.37
C PRO A 155 24.28 -16.95 -18.17
N ALA A 156 23.53 -15.90 -17.82
CA ALA A 156 23.80 -15.09 -16.64
C ALA A 156 23.56 -15.87 -15.36
N GLY A 157 22.50 -16.68 -15.30
CA GLY A 157 22.20 -17.58 -14.20
C GLY A 157 23.26 -18.66 -14.02
N MET A 158 23.80 -19.21 -15.10
CA MET A 158 24.90 -20.17 -15.07
C MET A 158 26.16 -19.58 -14.45
N GLN A 159 26.53 -18.36 -14.84
CA GLN A 159 27.66 -17.66 -14.24
C GLN A 159 27.43 -17.37 -12.76
N ALA A 160 26.24 -16.92 -12.40
CA ALA A 160 25.88 -16.66 -11.02
C ALA A 160 25.91 -17.93 -10.16
N MET A 161 25.48 -19.07 -10.70
CA MET A 161 25.52 -20.35 -9.99
C MET A 161 26.96 -20.85 -9.81
N GLU A 162 27.81 -20.73 -10.83
CA GLU A 162 29.23 -21.07 -10.71
C GLU A 162 29.91 -20.22 -9.65
N GLU A 163 29.63 -18.93 -9.60
CA GLU A 163 30.15 -18.04 -8.59
C GLU A 163 29.61 -18.39 -7.19
N ALA A 164 28.35 -18.72 -7.07
CA ALA A 164 27.73 -19.14 -5.83
C ALA A 164 28.35 -20.43 -5.27
N VAL A 165 28.60 -21.42 -6.13
CA VAL A 165 29.28 -22.67 -5.74
C VAL A 165 30.72 -22.39 -5.32
N ARG A 166 31.43 -21.54 -6.05
CA ARG A 166 32.80 -21.16 -5.76
C ARG A 166 32.95 -20.41 -4.43
N SER A 167 32.06 -19.45 -4.18
CA SER A 167 32.02 -18.67 -2.93
C SER A 167 31.37 -19.41 -1.78
N GLU A 168 30.77 -20.58 -2.03
CA GLU A 168 30.04 -21.38 -1.06
C GLU A 168 28.80 -20.69 -0.45
N LEU A 169 28.31 -19.65 -1.12
CA LEU A 169 27.16 -18.88 -0.68
C LEU A 169 26.17 -18.71 -1.85
N VAL A 170 24.99 -19.31 -1.72
CA VAL A 170 23.98 -19.32 -2.76
C VAL A 170 22.87 -18.31 -2.41
N PRO A 171 22.72 -17.20 -3.16
CA PRO A 171 21.65 -16.26 -2.94
C PRO A 171 20.34 -16.78 -3.54
N ILE A 172 19.32 -16.92 -2.73
CA ILE A 172 17.98 -17.32 -3.15
C ILE A 172 16.99 -16.32 -2.61
N THR A 173 16.07 -15.87 -3.45
CA THR A 173 15.02 -14.93 -3.07
C THR A 173 13.68 -15.63 -3.02
N LEU A 174 13.00 -15.55 -1.90
CA LEU A 174 11.62 -15.95 -1.77
C LEU A 174 10.72 -14.77 -2.10
N SER A 175 9.86 -14.94 -3.09
CA SER A 175 8.94 -13.92 -3.56
C SER A 175 7.54 -14.47 -3.56
N GLY A 176 6.62 -13.77 -2.93
CA GLY A 176 5.25 -14.25 -2.82
C GLY A 176 4.25 -13.12 -2.64
N LYS A 177 3.00 -13.43 -2.93
CA LYS A 177 1.87 -12.56 -2.65
C LYS A 177 0.68 -13.37 -2.20
N ALA A 178 -0.07 -12.81 -1.27
CA ALA A 178 -1.29 -13.40 -0.75
C ALA A 178 -2.40 -12.38 -0.72
N ARG A 179 -3.60 -12.83 -0.98
CA ARG A 179 -4.77 -12.01 -0.75
C ARG A 179 -5.16 -12.10 0.71
N THR A 180 -5.03 -10.98 1.39
CA THR A 180 -5.30 -10.89 2.82
C THR A 180 -6.67 -10.26 3.04
N ARG A 181 -7.47 -10.85 3.92
CA ARG A 181 -8.80 -10.34 4.24
C ARG A 181 -8.99 -10.26 5.74
N TRP A 182 -9.45 -9.12 6.20
CA TRP A 182 -9.98 -8.97 7.55
C TRP A 182 -11.43 -9.42 7.59
N LYS A 183 -11.75 -10.24 8.59
CA LYS A 183 -13.10 -10.70 8.83
C LYS A 183 -13.57 -10.22 10.20
N LYS A 184 -14.51 -9.30 10.20
CA LYS A 184 -15.20 -8.86 11.41
C LYS A 184 -16.71 -9.03 11.22
N GLY A 185 -17.27 -10.07 11.84
CA GLY A 185 -18.67 -10.41 11.66
C GLY A 185 -19.01 -10.81 10.23
N VAL A 186 -20.29 -10.73 9.88
CA VAL A 186 -20.79 -11.12 8.56
C VAL A 186 -20.62 -10.00 7.52
N PHE A 187 -20.51 -8.76 7.97
CA PHE A 187 -20.64 -7.59 7.10
C PHE A 187 -19.32 -6.91 6.73
N LEU A 188 -18.28 -7.02 7.56
CA LEU A 188 -17.02 -6.36 7.29
C LEU A 188 -16.00 -7.34 6.71
N LYS A 189 -15.73 -7.19 5.42
CA LYS A 189 -14.69 -7.93 4.69
C LYS A 189 -13.84 -6.92 3.93
N VAL A 190 -12.67 -6.60 4.46
CA VAL A 190 -11.70 -5.75 3.79
C VAL A 190 -10.59 -6.63 3.25
N GLY A 191 -10.31 -6.52 1.96
CA GLY A 191 -9.27 -7.30 1.29
C GLY A 191 -8.16 -6.42 0.74
N PHE A 192 -6.93 -6.90 0.83
CA PHE A 192 -5.75 -6.26 0.27
C PHE A 192 -4.70 -7.30 -0.09
N TRP A 193 -3.73 -6.92 -0.93
CA TRP A 193 -2.62 -7.77 -1.30
C TRP A 193 -1.45 -7.58 -0.35
N THR A 194 -0.94 -8.69 0.18
CA THR A 194 0.29 -8.72 0.97
C THR A 194 1.39 -9.33 0.13
N ARG A 195 2.54 -8.67 0.06
CA ARG A 195 3.68 -9.09 -0.74
C ARG A 195 4.87 -9.41 0.15
N LEU A 196 5.53 -10.51 -0.17
CA LEU A 196 6.74 -10.96 0.49
C LEU A 196 7.88 -10.96 -0.52
N ASN A 197 8.99 -10.36 -0.16
CA ASN A 197 10.25 -10.43 -0.90
C ASN A 197 11.38 -10.61 0.10
N CYS A 198 11.89 -11.82 0.17
CA CYS A 198 12.88 -12.19 1.18
C CYS A 198 14.15 -12.71 0.49
N PRO A 199 15.23 -11.91 0.42
CA PRO A 199 16.52 -12.38 -0.02
C PRO A 199 17.18 -13.19 1.08
N LEU A 200 17.63 -14.39 0.76
CA LEU A 200 18.29 -15.33 1.67
C LEU A 200 19.61 -15.79 1.05
N ASP A 201 20.60 -16.00 1.90
CA ASP A 201 21.86 -16.60 1.51
C ASP A 201 22.00 -17.96 2.19
N PHE A 202 22.35 -18.99 1.42
CA PHE A 202 22.52 -20.36 1.92
C PHE A 202 23.97 -20.78 1.76
N TYR A 203 24.49 -21.45 2.79
CA TYR A 203 25.79 -22.07 2.70
C TYR A 203 25.70 -23.34 1.84
N TYR A 204 26.44 -23.38 0.75
CA TYR A 204 26.35 -24.46 -0.24
C TYR A 204 26.61 -25.85 0.34
N ARG A 205 27.58 -25.98 1.26
CA ARG A 205 27.97 -27.29 1.82
C ARG A 205 26.96 -27.82 2.84
N THR A 206 26.44 -26.96 3.70
CA THR A 206 25.56 -27.37 4.79
C THR A 206 24.09 -27.20 4.45
N GLY A 207 23.77 -26.31 3.52
CA GLY A 207 22.40 -25.91 3.20
C GLY A 207 21.77 -25.00 4.25
N ASN A 208 22.50 -24.61 5.27
CA ASN A 208 21.99 -23.71 6.30
C ASN A 208 21.87 -22.28 5.76
N VAL A 209 20.86 -21.58 6.25
CA VAL A 209 20.68 -20.17 5.91
C VAL A 209 21.61 -19.30 6.76
N ALA A 210 22.21 -18.29 6.11
CA ALA A 210 22.88 -17.20 6.82
C ALA A 210 21.85 -16.39 7.63
N PRO A 211 22.27 -15.58 8.63
CA PRO A 211 21.34 -14.82 9.44
C PRO A 211 20.34 -14.06 8.60
N ILE A 212 19.06 -14.26 8.91
CA ILE A 212 17.93 -13.66 8.16
C ILE A 212 17.71 -12.25 8.69
N ASP A 213 17.64 -11.28 7.75
CA ASP A 213 17.18 -9.95 8.07
C ASP A 213 15.64 -9.97 8.20
N HIS A 214 15.17 -9.98 9.43
CA HIS A 214 13.74 -10.06 9.73
C HIS A 214 12.94 -8.89 9.16
N ASP A 215 13.54 -7.70 9.08
CA ASP A 215 12.86 -6.53 8.51
C ASP A 215 12.65 -6.66 7.01
N THR A 216 13.65 -7.19 6.30
CA THR A 216 13.56 -7.45 4.85
C THR A 216 12.63 -8.62 4.54
N CYS A 217 12.65 -9.67 5.37
CA CYS A 217 11.86 -10.89 5.16
C CYS A 217 10.46 -10.85 5.76
N ARG A 218 10.01 -9.68 6.14
CA ARG A 218 8.63 -9.43 6.56
C ARG A 218 7.80 -8.97 5.36
N SER A 219 6.59 -9.50 5.25
CA SER A 219 5.66 -9.09 4.19
C SER A 219 5.24 -7.64 4.35
N ARG A 220 4.89 -7.01 3.23
CA ARG A 220 4.42 -5.63 3.18
C ARG A 220 3.01 -5.58 2.60
N SER A 221 2.18 -4.75 3.20
CA SER A 221 0.84 -4.43 2.74
C SER A 221 0.76 -2.96 2.33
N PRO A 222 -0.15 -2.59 1.43
CA PRO A 222 -0.30 -1.20 1.02
C PRO A 222 -0.71 -0.28 2.16
#